data_b33d93a5d9f773f9ad8d2df985c64ae9
#
_entry.id   b33d93a5d9f773f9ad8d2df985c64ae9
#
_cell.length_a   1.000
_cell.length_b   1.000
_cell.length_c   1.000
_cell.angle_alpha   90.00
_cell.angle_beta   90.00
_cell.angle_gamma   90.00
#
_symmetry.space_group_name_H-M   'P 1'
#
loop_
_entity.id
_entity.type
_entity.pdbx_description
1 polymer ?
#
loop_
_entity_poly.entity_id
_entity_poly.type
_entity_poly.pdbx_seq_one_letter_code
_entity_poly.pdbx_strand_id
1 'polypeptide(L)'
;MLFRSIAYREGIGNLLADGAVEAANKIGKNAIYYLSHINGQPSIEPFRACKGWGLAVATSPIAGRHLRGSSIGANRFGPHPRPYKNIDPIGFENQAEICHWQARSKELEDSMGICSYAGTWSGANFMTLDNYAAYAVYGMGLDTTADELMEYYAPIGRNLEKSFNTLHTGMTRKDDLPPFRFRKEPIASGPNAGQIASEHGYNKMLDEFYDLWGWDRETSWQTRSCLEKLDLQDIADKLAKEGRLIER
;
A
#
# COMPACT_ATOMS: atom_id res chain seq x y z
N MET A 1 -14.74 23.35 -21.01
CA MET A 1 -13.59 24.16 -21.47
C MET A 1 -12.25 23.59 -20.96
N LEU A 2 -12.05 23.36 -19.64
CA LEU A 2 -10.75 22.93 -19.13
C LEU A 2 -10.22 21.61 -19.73
N PHE A 3 -11.05 20.59 -19.85
CA PHE A 3 -10.62 19.30 -20.47
C PHE A 3 -10.16 19.46 -21.92
N ARG A 4 -10.83 20.30 -22.71
CA ARG A 4 -10.40 20.62 -24.07
C ARG A 4 -9.03 21.32 -24.05
N SER A 5 -8.86 22.32 -23.20
CA SER A 5 -7.57 23.02 -23.05
C SER A 5 -6.43 22.07 -22.69
N ILE A 6 -6.68 21.09 -21.80
CA ILE A 6 -5.70 20.07 -21.42
C ILE A 6 -5.38 19.17 -22.63
N ALA A 7 -6.41 18.67 -23.34
CA ALA A 7 -6.25 17.76 -24.47
C ALA A 7 -5.46 18.41 -25.62
N TYR A 8 -5.71 19.70 -25.88
CA TYR A 8 -5.04 20.46 -26.96
C TYR A 8 -3.83 21.27 -26.49
N ARG A 9 -3.47 21.19 -25.20
CA ARG A 9 -2.36 21.93 -24.57
C ARG A 9 -2.44 23.45 -24.76
N GLU A 10 -3.65 24.01 -24.65
CA GLU A 10 -3.91 25.43 -24.83
C GLU A 10 -3.90 26.18 -23.49
N GLY A 11 -3.17 27.31 -23.38
CA GLY A 11 -3.13 28.15 -22.18
C GLY A 11 -2.79 27.37 -20.91
N ILE A 12 -3.60 27.46 -19.86
CA ILE A 12 -3.42 26.72 -18.61
C ILE A 12 -3.48 25.20 -18.82
N GLY A 13 -4.15 24.73 -19.86
CA GLY A 13 -4.21 23.32 -20.19
C GLY A 13 -2.83 22.73 -20.50
N ASN A 14 -1.94 23.48 -21.12
CA ASN A 14 -0.57 23.03 -21.35
C ASN A 14 0.22 22.81 -20.06
N LEU A 15 -0.02 23.63 -19.04
CA LEU A 15 0.58 23.45 -17.71
C LEU A 15 0.09 22.16 -17.04
N LEU A 16 -1.19 21.83 -17.19
CA LEU A 16 -1.84 20.72 -16.50
C LEU A 16 -1.74 19.38 -17.24
N ALA A 17 -1.41 19.40 -18.53
CA ALA A 17 -1.44 18.22 -19.41
C ALA A 17 -0.47 17.11 -18.98
N ASP A 18 0.62 17.45 -18.31
CA ASP A 18 1.63 16.51 -17.83
C ASP A 18 1.36 16.03 -16.38
N GLY A 19 0.21 16.39 -15.82
CA GLY A 19 -0.20 15.99 -14.48
C GLY A 19 0.16 17.00 -13.37
N ALA A 20 -0.42 16.79 -12.20
CA ALA A 20 -0.37 17.77 -11.11
C ALA A 20 1.04 17.94 -10.52
N VAL A 21 1.86 16.92 -10.49
CA VAL A 21 3.25 17.00 -9.97
C VAL A 21 4.10 17.86 -10.89
N GLU A 22 4.04 17.60 -12.21
CA GLU A 22 4.76 18.42 -13.19
C GLU A 22 4.26 19.87 -13.21
N ALA A 23 2.95 20.06 -13.09
CA ALA A 23 2.38 21.40 -12.98
C ALA A 23 2.89 22.14 -11.74
N ALA A 24 2.94 21.49 -10.58
CA ALA A 24 3.46 22.07 -9.35
C ALA A 24 4.95 22.44 -9.47
N ASN A 25 5.76 21.58 -10.10
CA ASN A 25 7.18 21.84 -10.37
C ASN A 25 7.36 23.05 -11.30
N LYS A 26 6.57 23.14 -12.37
CA LYS A 26 6.58 24.28 -13.32
C LYS A 26 6.13 25.59 -12.68
N ILE A 27 5.14 25.56 -11.79
CA ILE A 27 4.69 26.74 -11.02
C ILE A 27 5.82 27.23 -10.11
N GLY A 28 6.62 26.31 -9.55
CA GLY A 28 7.65 26.66 -8.58
C GLY A 28 7.07 27.20 -7.28
N LYS A 29 7.74 28.18 -6.64
CA LYS A 29 7.26 28.86 -5.41
C LYS A 29 6.81 27.88 -4.31
N ASN A 30 7.49 26.73 -4.23
CA ASN A 30 7.16 25.64 -3.31
C ASN A 30 5.73 25.03 -3.50
N ALA A 31 5.16 25.10 -4.70
CA ALA A 31 3.83 24.57 -4.98
C ALA A 31 3.72 23.07 -4.71
N ILE A 32 4.81 22.31 -4.93
CA ILE A 32 4.88 20.86 -4.65
C ILE A 32 4.59 20.52 -3.19
N TYR A 33 4.91 21.41 -2.24
CA TYR A 33 4.61 21.22 -0.82
C TYR A 33 3.11 21.11 -0.54
N TYR A 34 2.28 21.82 -1.33
CA TYR A 34 0.83 21.83 -1.18
C TYR A 34 0.14 20.69 -1.91
N LEU A 35 0.84 20.01 -2.82
CA LEU A 35 0.32 18.86 -3.52
C LEU A 35 0.47 17.60 -2.67
N SER A 36 -0.65 16.91 -2.42
CA SER A 36 -0.59 15.57 -1.85
C SER A 36 -0.17 14.58 -2.93
N HIS A 37 0.99 13.95 -2.76
CA HIS A 37 1.49 12.93 -3.66
C HIS A 37 2.36 11.90 -2.93
N ILE A 38 2.42 10.69 -3.47
CA ILE A 38 3.35 9.63 -3.08
C ILE A 38 4.16 9.27 -4.33
N ASN A 39 5.48 9.36 -4.24
CA ASN A 39 6.41 8.98 -5.31
C ASN A 39 6.00 9.50 -6.70
N GLY A 40 5.63 10.79 -6.76
CA GLY A 40 5.23 11.44 -8.00
C GLY A 40 3.78 11.22 -8.43
N GLN A 41 3.01 10.38 -7.75
CA GLN A 41 1.59 10.16 -8.05
C GLN A 41 0.70 10.98 -7.12
N PRO A 42 -0.21 11.83 -7.65
CA PRO A 42 -1.17 12.55 -6.83
C PRO A 42 -2.04 11.58 -6.01
N SER A 43 -2.29 11.95 -4.77
CA SER A 43 -3.10 11.15 -3.84
C SER A 43 -3.99 12.07 -3.01
N ILE A 44 -5.26 11.69 -2.84
CA ILE A 44 -6.25 12.42 -2.04
C ILE A 44 -6.54 11.74 -0.70
N GLU A 45 -5.73 10.79 -0.31
CA GLU A 45 -6.01 9.85 0.77
C GLU A 45 -5.90 10.47 2.18
N PRO A 46 -6.64 9.94 3.17
CA PRO A 46 -6.75 10.55 4.50
C PRO A 46 -5.61 10.16 5.46
N PHE A 47 -4.37 10.34 5.07
CA PHE A 47 -3.18 9.96 5.85
C PHE A 47 -3.18 10.45 7.31
N ARG A 48 -3.80 11.61 7.60
CA ARG A 48 -3.84 12.20 8.93
C ARG A 48 -4.95 11.66 9.81
N ALA A 49 -6.07 11.26 9.20
CA ALA A 49 -7.29 10.86 9.93
C ALA A 49 -7.55 9.35 9.89
N CYS A 50 -6.82 8.59 9.07
CA CYS A 50 -6.89 7.13 9.02
C CYS A 50 -5.47 6.57 8.82
N LYS A 51 -4.82 6.20 9.92
CA LYS A 51 -3.39 5.87 9.93
C LYS A 51 -3.09 4.60 9.13
N GLY A 52 -3.84 3.54 9.34
CA GLY A 52 -3.66 2.29 8.60
C GLY A 52 -3.95 2.44 7.10
N TRP A 53 -4.99 3.18 6.75
CA TRP A 53 -5.22 3.53 5.35
C TRP A 53 -4.01 4.27 4.75
N GLY A 54 -3.49 5.26 5.48
CA GLY A 54 -2.31 6.02 5.06
C GLY A 54 -1.06 5.15 4.93
N LEU A 55 -0.85 4.17 5.84
CA LEU A 55 0.23 3.20 5.75
C LEU A 55 0.12 2.37 4.46
N ALA A 56 -1.06 1.80 4.20
CA ALA A 56 -1.29 0.99 3.00
C ALA A 56 -1.07 1.77 1.70
N VAL A 57 -1.49 3.05 1.66
CA VAL A 57 -1.27 3.91 0.49
C VAL A 57 0.19 4.30 0.32
N ALA A 58 0.90 4.58 1.42
CA ALA A 58 2.31 4.95 1.39
C ALA A 58 3.20 3.78 0.94
N THR A 59 2.89 2.56 1.39
CA THR A 59 3.62 1.32 1.05
C THR A 59 3.08 0.61 -0.18
N SER A 60 2.08 1.16 -0.87
CA SER A 60 1.47 0.54 -2.04
C SER A 60 2.49 0.35 -3.17
N PRO A 61 2.51 -0.81 -3.85
CA PRO A 61 3.38 -1.03 -5.00
C PRO A 61 3.02 -0.12 -6.19
N ILE A 62 1.78 0.36 -6.24
CA ILE A 62 1.33 1.40 -7.16
C ILE A 62 1.18 2.67 -6.35
N ALA A 63 2.16 3.57 -6.43
CA ALA A 63 2.26 4.75 -5.60
C ALA A 63 0.94 5.54 -5.47
N GLY A 64 0.61 5.94 -4.25
CA GLY A 64 -0.56 6.77 -3.96
C GLY A 64 -1.92 6.10 -4.12
N ARG A 65 -1.99 4.77 -4.23
CA ARG A 65 -3.23 4.01 -4.45
C ARG A 65 -3.63 3.19 -3.22
N HIS A 66 -4.92 3.22 -2.88
CA HIS A 66 -5.49 2.48 -1.75
C HIS A 66 -5.91 1.03 -2.09
N LEU A 67 -5.93 0.66 -3.35
CA LEU A 67 -6.45 -0.63 -3.81
C LEU A 67 -5.54 -1.84 -3.52
N ARG A 68 -4.41 -1.62 -2.87
CA ARG A 68 -3.43 -2.68 -2.58
C ARG A 68 -3.29 -2.97 -1.08
N GLY A 69 -4.42 -3.04 -0.36
CA GLY A 69 -4.44 -3.47 1.03
C GLY A 69 -4.81 -2.39 2.05
N SER A 70 -5.67 -1.42 1.67
CA SER A 70 -6.12 -0.40 2.62
C SER A 70 -7.00 -0.97 3.72
N SER A 71 -6.84 -0.44 4.94
CA SER A 71 -7.51 -0.94 6.15
C SER A 71 -8.95 -0.46 6.36
N ILE A 72 -9.51 0.38 5.49
CA ILE A 72 -10.80 1.04 5.77
C ILE A 72 -11.97 0.06 5.84
N GLY A 73 -11.90 -1.04 5.11
CA GLY A 73 -12.91 -2.09 5.17
C GLY A 73 -13.01 -2.67 6.57
N ALA A 74 -11.88 -2.98 7.20
CA ALA A 74 -11.81 -3.50 8.56
C ALA A 74 -12.38 -2.54 9.61
N ASN A 75 -12.23 -1.23 9.38
CA ASN A 75 -12.68 -0.20 10.32
C ASN A 75 -14.12 0.24 10.11
N ARG A 76 -14.67 0.06 8.92
CA ARG A 76 -15.95 0.67 8.54
C ARG A 76 -17.10 -0.32 8.34
N PHE A 77 -16.84 -1.54 7.89
CA PHE A 77 -17.88 -2.43 7.36
C PHE A 77 -18.12 -3.70 8.17
N GLY A 78 -17.55 -3.84 9.36
CA GLY A 78 -17.88 -4.97 10.22
C GLY A 78 -16.68 -5.75 10.75
N PRO A 79 -16.92 -6.92 11.35
CA PRO A 79 -15.87 -7.67 11.99
C PRO A 79 -14.87 -8.16 10.94
N HIS A 80 -13.63 -7.76 11.13
CA HIS A 80 -12.51 -8.36 10.44
C HIS A 80 -12.48 -9.87 10.75
N PRO A 81 -12.18 -10.76 9.79
CA PRO A 81 -12.13 -12.22 10.03
C PRO A 81 -11.06 -12.66 11.05
N ARG A 82 -10.21 -11.75 11.51
CA ARG A 82 -9.29 -11.95 12.63
C ARG A 82 -9.53 -10.95 13.77
N PRO A 83 -8.99 -11.16 14.99
CA PRO A 83 -9.51 -10.63 16.25
C PRO A 83 -9.39 -9.11 16.45
N TYR A 84 -9.25 -8.35 15.42
CA TYR A 84 -9.15 -6.89 15.49
C TYR A 84 -10.52 -6.27 15.71
N LYS A 85 -11.03 -6.45 16.92
CA LYS A 85 -12.22 -5.74 17.37
C LYS A 85 -11.81 -4.33 17.80
N ASN A 86 -12.52 -3.32 17.29
CA ASN A 86 -12.40 -1.92 17.73
C ASN A 86 -11.04 -1.26 17.44
N ILE A 87 -10.62 -1.25 16.19
CA ILE A 87 -9.43 -0.51 15.79
C ILE A 87 -9.77 0.97 15.68
N ASP A 88 -9.01 1.77 16.41
CA ASP A 88 -9.09 3.21 16.29
C ASP A 88 -8.42 3.68 14.99
N PRO A 89 -9.15 4.19 14.00
CA PRO A 89 -8.58 4.60 12.72
C PRO A 89 -7.60 5.78 12.84
N ILE A 90 -7.72 6.58 13.89
CA ILE A 90 -6.83 7.72 14.15
C ILE A 90 -5.62 7.36 15.02
N GLY A 91 -5.61 6.17 15.62
CA GLY A 91 -4.48 5.60 16.36
C GLY A 91 -3.45 4.96 15.43
N PHE A 92 -2.28 4.63 16.00
CA PHE A 92 -1.20 3.95 15.28
C PHE A 92 -1.11 2.44 15.61
N GLU A 93 -1.80 2.00 16.65
CA GLU A 93 -1.72 0.63 17.15
C GLU A 93 -2.48 -0.35 16.26
N ASN A 94 -1.89 -1.54 16.06
CA ASN A 94 -2.45 -2.65 15.28
C ASN A 94 -2.70 -2.35 13.78
N GLN A 95 -2.30 -1.18 13.30
CA GLN A 95 -2.55 -0.77 11.92
C GLN A 95 -1.70 -1.56 10.92
N ALA A 96 -0.45 -1.88 11.28
CA ALA A 96 0.46 -2.65 10.44
C ALA A 96 -0.05 -4.06 10.17
N GLU A 97 -0.56 -4.75 11.20
CA GLU A 97 -1.11 -6.10 11.07
C GLU A 97 -2.33 -6.13 10.15
N ILE A 98 -3.22 -5.13 10.27
CA ILE A 98 -4.40 -5.05 9.42
C ILE A 98 -4.00 -4.78 7.98
N CYS A 99 -3.08 -3.85 7.75
CA CYS A 99 -2.58 -3.55 6.41
C CYS A 99 -1.91 -4.76 5.79
N HIS A 100 -1.13 -5.51 6.57
CA HIS A 100 -0.50 -6.75 6.13
C HIS A 100 -1.53 -7.81 5.75
N TRP A 101 -2.56 -8.01 6.59
CA TRP A 101 -3.63 -8.96 6.27
C TRP A 101 -4.41 -8.54 5.02
N GLN A 102 -4.81 -7.25 4.94
CA GLN A 102 -5.56 -6.72 3.80
C GLN A 102 -4.75 -6.77 2.50
N ALA A 103 -3.44 -6.51 2.56
CA ALA A 103 -2.58 -6.61 1.40
C ALA A 103 -2.54 -8.04 0.85
N ARG A 104 -2.39 -9.05 1.72
CA ARG A 104 -2.41 -10.47 1.32
C ARG A 104 -3.76 -10.89 0.74
N SER A 105 -4.85 -10.52 1.41
CA SER A 105 -6.20 -10.80 0.91
C SER A 105 -6.43 -10.18 -0.47
N LYS A 106 -5.93 -8.95 -0.68
CA LYS A 106 -6.03 -8.27 -1.96
C LYS A 106 -5.20 -8.91 -3.05
N GLU A 107 -4.01 -9.42 -2.73
CA GLU A 107 -3.20 -10.19 -3.67
C GLU A 107 -3.95 -11.44 -4.18
N LEU A 108 -4.66 -12.15 -3.30
CA LEU A 108 -5.50 -13.28 -3.71
C LEU A 108 -6.65 -12.84 -4.61
N GLU A 109 -7.35 -11.76 -4.25
CA GLU A 109 -8.44 -11.22 -5.07
C GLU A 109 -7.96 -10.87 -6.48
N ASP A 110 -6.82 -10.18 -6.59
CA ASP A 110 -6.26 -9.78 -7.87
C ASP A 110 -5.76 -10.99 -8.69
N SER A 111 -5.10 -11.95 -8.04
CA SER A 111 -4.61 -13.17 -8.68
C SER A 111 -5.74 -14.06 -9.19
N MET A 112 -6.88 -14.07 -8.52
CA MET A 112 -8.06 -14.85 -8.88
C MET A 112 -9.05 -14.09 -9.78
N GLY A 113 -8.82 -12.81 -10.05
CA GLY A 113 -9.75 -11.96 -10.80
C GLY A 113 -11.03 -11.61 -10.03
N ILE A 114 -10.99 -11.61 -8.71
CA ILE A 114 -12.14 -11.34 -7.84
C ILE A 114 -12.20 -9.83 -7.55
N CYS A 115 -13.37 -9.23 -7.77
CA CYS A 115 -13.59 -7.83 -7.40
C CYS A 115 -13.59 -7.67 -5.87
N SER A 116 -12.81 -6.72 -5.34
CA SER A 116 -12.73 -6.45 -3.90
C SER A 116 -14.08 -6.11 -3.24
N TYR A 117 -15.04 -5.57 -3.99
CA TYR A 117 -16.40 -5.34 -3.48
C TYR A 117 -17.20 -6.63 -3.28
N ALA A 118 -16.85 -7.71 -3.96
CA ALA A 118 -17.42 -9.04 -3.73
C ALA A 118 -16.60 -9.86 -2.72
N GLY A 119 -15.34 -9.46 -2.49
CA GLY A 119 -14.38 -10.15 -1.66
C GLY A 119 -14.41 -9.76 -0.18
N THR A 120 -13.33 -10.07 0.51
CA THR A 120 -13.17 -9.86 1.94
C THR A 120 -13.03 -8.40 2.34
N TRP A 121 -12.59 -7.54 1.42
CA TRP A 121 -12.32 -6.12 1.68
C TRP A 121 -13.58 -5.32 1.99
N SER A 122 -14.69 -5.62 1.32
CA SER A 122 -15.92 -4.81 1.43
C SER A 122 -16.60 -4.93 2.79
N GLY A 123 -16.28 -5.98 3.57
CA GLY A 123 -17.00 -6.32 4.80
C GLY A 123 -18.44 -6.76 4.57
N ALA A 124 -18.88 -6.84 3.31
CA ALA A 124 -20.21 -7.35 2.94
C ALA A 124 -20.30 -8.87 3.05
N ASN A 125 -19.18 -9.54 3.33
CA ASN A 125 -19.06 -10.99 3.54
C ASN A 125 -19.64 -11.83 2.40
N PHE A 126 -19.59 -11.34 1.18
CA PHE A 126 -20.04 -12.11 0.01
C PHE A 126 -19.12 -13.31 -0.25
N MET A 127 -17.81 -13.12 -0.04
CA MET A 127 -16.82 -14.20 -0.13
C MET A 127 -15.93 -14.19 1.11
N THR A 128 -15.59 -15.39 1.57
CA THR A 128 -14.64 -15.63 2.67
C THR A 128 -13.35 -16.23 2.10
N LEU A 129 -12.31 -16.36 2.93
CA LEU A 129 -11.09 -17.07 2.54
C LEU A 129 -11.35 -18.53 2.19
N ASP A 130 -12.33 -19.19 2.85
CA ASP A 130 -12.74 -20.54 2.50
C ASP A 130 -13.36 -20.63 1.09
N ASN A 131 -14.10 -19.58 0.68
CA ASN A 131 -14.59 -19.48 -0.69
C ASN A 131 -13.45 -19.33 -1.70
N TYR A 132 -12.39 -18.59 -1.35
CA TYR A 132 -11.18 -18.46 -2.19
C TYR A 132 -10.47 -19.81 -2.31
N ALA A 133 -10.33 -20.57 -1.21
CA ALA A 133 -9.77 -21.91 -1.23
C ALA A 133 -10.62 -22.85 -2.10
N ALA A 134 -11.93 -22.83 -1.93
CA ALA A 134 -12.84 -23.62 -2.77
C ALA A 134 -12.71 -23.25 -4.26
N TYR A 135 -12.60 -21.96 -4.58
CA TYR A 135 -12.38 -21.52 -5.97
C TYR A 135 -11.03 -21.99 -6.52
N ALA A 136 -9.95 -21.93 -5.71
CA ALA A 136 -8.65 -22.43 -6.10
C ALA A 136 -8.65 -23.93 -6.36
N VAL A 137 -9.30 -24.71 -5.47
CA VAL A 137 -9.40 -26.17 -5.58
C VAL A 137 -10.27 -26.57 -6.78
N TYR A 138 -11.51 -26.11 -6.83
CA TYR A 138 -12.48 -26.58 -7.83
C TYR A 138 -12.39 -25.87 -9.18
N GLY A 139 -11.97 -24.61 -9.19
CA GLY A 139 -11.88 -23.80 -10.40
C GLY A 139 -10.50 -23.85 -11.05
N MET A 140 -9.43 -23.95 -10.26
CA MET A 140 -8.05 -23.90 -10.76
C MET A 140 -7.32 -25.24 -10.64
N GLY A 141 -7.86 -26.20 -9.90
CA GLY A 141 -7.24 -27.53 -9.70
C GLY A 141 -6.05 -27.50 -8.73
N LEU A 142 -5.94 -26.47 -7.88
CA LEU A 142 -4.89 -26.38 -6.87
C LEU A 142 -5.32 -27.16 -5.62
N ASP A 143 -4.44 -27.98 -5.09
CA ASP A 143 -4.64 -28.63 -3.78
C ASP A 143 -4.12 -27.68 -2.69
N THR A 144 -5.01 -26.88 -2.13
CA THR A 144 -4.64 -25.80 -1.19
C THR A 144 -5.75 -25.50 -0.17
N THR A 145 -5.37 -24.81 0.89
CA THR A 145 -6.26 -24.35 1.98
C THR A 145 -6.32 -22.82 2.03
N ALA A 146 -7.29 -22.28 2.78
CA ALA A 146 -7.39 -20.83 3.02
C ALA A 146 -6.13 -20.26 3.72
N ASP A 147 -5.56 -21.01 4.66
CA ASP A 147 -4.35 -20.59 5.36
C ASP A 147 -3.14 -20.60 4.42
N GLU A 148 -2.99 -21.63 3.59
CA GLU A 148 -1.89 -21.70 2.61
C GLU A 148 -2.00 -20.60 1.55
N LEU A 149 -3.19 -20.27 1.08
CA LEU A 149 -3.41 -19.15 0.20
C LEU A 149 -2.91 -17.84 0.82
N MET A 150 -3.21 -17.62 2.10
CA MET A 150 -2.81 -16.39 2.80
C MET A 150 -1.34 -16.36 3.21
N GLU A 151 -0.74 -17.48 3.59
CA GLU A 151 0.61 -17.52 4.18
C GLU A 151 1.71 -17.83 3.16
N TYR A 152 1.35 -18.38 2.00
CA TYR A 152 2.32 -18.71 0.94
C TYR A 152 2.00 -18.02 -0.38
N TYR A 153 0.83 -18.24 -0.99
CA TYR A 153 0.55 -17.70 -2.34
C TYR A 153 0.41 -16.17 -2.37
N ALA A 154 -0.29 -15.58 -1.42
CA ALA A 154 -0.45 -14.13 -1.38
C ALA A 154 0.88 -13.38 -1.16
N PRO A 155 1.78 -13.80 -0.27
CA PRO A 155 3.10 -13.20 -0.13
C PRO A 155 3.96 -13.24 -1.39
N ILE A 156 3.82 -14.25 -2.25
CA ILE A 156 4.57 -14.34 -3.52
C ILE A 156 4.27 -13.09 -4.38
N GLY A 157 3.01 -12.80 -4.67
CA GLY A 157 2.61 -11.66 -5.50
C GLY A 157 3.15 -10.35 -4.95
N ARG A 158 2.94 -10.10 -3.65
CA ARG A 158 3.42 -8.88 -3.00
C ARG A 158 4.94 -8.72 -3.02
N ASN A 159 5.67 -9.80 -2.82
CA ASN A 159 7.14 -9.77 -2.89
C ASN A 159 7.65 -9.59 -4.31
N LEU A 160 6.99 -10.11 -5.33
CA LEU A 160 7.32 -9.85 -6.74
C LEU A 160 7.13 -8.37 -7.09
N GLU A 161 6.02 -7.75 -6.69
CA GLU A 161 5.77 -6.32 -6.88
C GLU A 161 6.83 -5.45 -6.17
N LYS A 162 7.16 -5.79 -4.92
CA LYS A 162 8.20 -5.08 -4.17
C LYS A 162 9.56 -5.22 -4.84
N SER A 163 9.92 -6.43 -5.29
CA SER A 163 11.18 -6.69 -6.01
C SER A 163 11.27 -5.90 -7.30
N PHE A 164 10.19 -5.86 -8.07
CA PHE A 164 10.12 -5.07 -9.30
C PHE A 164 10.41 -3.59 -9.01
N ASN A 165 9.73 -3.00 -8.04
CA ASN A 165 9.93 -1.60 -7.67
C ASN A 165 11.36 -1.36 -7.15
N THR A 166 11.87 -2.24 -6.29
CA THR A 166 13.24 -2.13 -5.77
C THR A 166 14.26 -2.20 -6.90
N LEU A 167 14.11 -3.12 -7.85
CA LEU A 167 15.04 -3.27 -8.98
C LEU A 167 15.03 -2.07 -9.93
N HIS A 168 13.85 -1.53 -10.23
CA HIS A 168 13.74 -0.51 -11.28
C HIS A 168 13.84 0.92 -10.75
N THR A 169 13.49 1.18 -9.49
CA THR A 169 13.48 2.54 -8.94
C THR A 169 14.49 2.76 -7.81
N GLY A 170 14.94 1.68 -7.15
CA GLY A 170 15.77 1.78 -5.96
C GLY A 170 15.03 2.34 -4.74
N MET A 171 13.70 2.25 -4.71
CA MET A 171 12.88 2.72 -3.59
C MET A 171 13.36 2.15 -2.26
N THR A 172 13.31 2.99 -1.25
CA THR A 172 13.72 2.69 0.12
C THR A 172 12.63 3.15 1.11
N ARG A 173 12.83 2.89 2.39
CA ARG A 173 11.94 3.31 3.47
C ARG A 173 11.48 4.78 3.41
N LYS A 174 12.33 5.70 2.96
CA LYS A 174 11.97 7.13 2.85
C LYS A 174 10.85 7.39 1.85
N ASP A 175 10.68 6.49 0.89
CA ASP A 175 9.66 6.57 -0.15
C ASP A 175 8.31 6.02 0.32
N ASP A 176 8.29 5.29 1.45
CA ASP A 176 7.10 4.70 2.10
C ASP A 176 6.49 5.64 3.18
N LEU A 177 6.78 6.93 3.13
CA LEU A 177 6.25 7.93 4.07
C LEU A 177 5.09 8.75 3.46
N PRO A 178 4.13 9.18 4.30
CA PRO A 178 3.07 10.10 3.86
C PRO A 178 3.63 11.41 3.28
N PRO A 179 2.83 12.15 2.50
CA PRO A 179 3.24 13.45 1.98
C PRO A 179 3.81 14.36 3.04
N PHE A 180 4.91 15.07 2.73
CA PHE A 180 5.68 15.83 3.70
C PHE A 180 4.82 16.83 4.50
N ARG A 181 3.92 17.54 3.84
CA ARG A 181 3.01 18.47 4.49
C ARG A 181 2.15 17.81 5.57
N PHE A 182 1.64 16.60 5.31
CA PHE A 182 0.78 15.88 6.25
C PHE A 182 1.54 15.38 7.49
N ARG A 183 2.86 15.27 7.39
CA ARG A 183 3.74 14.95 8.53
C ARG A 183 4.08 16.17 9.38
N LYS A 184 3.87 17.39 8.87
CA LYS A 184 4.23 18.66 9.52
C LYS A 184 3.03 19.50 9.95
N GLU A 185 1.93 19.43 9.20
CA GLU A 185 0.74 20.24 9.47
C GLU A 185 -0.44 19.38 9.93
N PRO A 186 -1.03 19.68 11.09
CA PRO A 186 -2.25 19.02 11.53
C PRO A 186 -3.46 19.44 10.69
N ILE A 187 -4.56 18.70 10.79
CA ILE A 187 -5.86 19.09 10.24
C ILE A 187 -6.33 20.32 11.01
N ALA A 188 -6.63 21.40 10.29
CA ALA A 188 -6.92 22.70 10.88
C ALA A 188 -8.30 22.77 11.56
N SER A 189 -9.30 22.03 11.06
CA SER A 189 -10.69 22.13 11.55
C SER A 189 -11.49 20.87 11.25
N GLY A 190 -12.69 20.78 11.83
CA GLY A 190 -13.61 19.65 11.67
C GLY A 190 -13.41 18.55 12.70
N PRO A 191 -14.10 17.39 12.54
CA PRO A 191 -14.10 16.32 13.55
C PRO A 191 -12.71 15.73 13.84
N ASN A 192 -11.80 15.81 12.88
CA ASN A 192 -10.44 15.31 13.00
C ASN A 192 -9.40 16.42 13.19
N ALA A 193 -9.81 17.61 13.67
CA ALA A 193 -8.89 18.70 13.95
C ALA A 193 -7.75 18.26 14.89
N GLY A 194 -6.53 18.72 14.62
CA GLY A 194 -5.33 18.35 15.38
C GLY A 194 -4.67 17.04 14.93
N GLN A 195 -5.35 16.19 14.15
CA GLN A 195 -4.74 14.95 13.65
C GLN A 195 -3.61 15.25 12.66
N ILE A 196 -2.51 14.51 12.82
CA ILE A 196 -1.31 14.62 12.01
C ILE A 196 -0.79 13.24 11.63
N ALA A 197 -0.18 13.11 10.47
CA ALA A 197 0.56 11.91 10.06
C ALA A 197 1.97 11.96 10.68
N SER A 198 2.09 11.86 12.02
CA SER A 198 3.37 12.09 12.70
C SER A 198 4.44 11.12 12.19
N GLU A 199 5.63 11.65 11.96
CA GLU A 199 6.76 10.89 11.43
C GLU A 199 7.16 9.75 12.39
N HIS A 200 7.13 10.02 13.71
CA HIS A 200 7.39 9.00 14.73
C HIS A 200 6.36 7.86 14.66
N GLY A 201 5.07 8.16 14.62
CA GLY A 201 4.02 7.13 14.58
C GLY A 201 4.05 6.32 13.29
N TYR A 202 4.28 6.97 12.13
CA TYR A 202 4.43 6.26 10.86
C TYR A 202 5.68 5.39 10.81
N ASN A 203 6.81 5.85 11.35
CA ASN A 203 8.02 5.02 11.42
C ASN A 203 7.81 3.78 12.28
N LYS A 204 7.09 3.88 13.42
CA LYS A 204 6.74 2.72 14.23
C LYS A 204 5.88 1.72 13.44
N MET A 205 4.82 2.18 12.76
CA MET A 205 4.00 1.32 11.91
C MET A 205 4.79 0.66 10.77
N LEU A 206 5.74 1.40 10.16
CA LEU A 206 6.61 0.85 9.11
C LEU A 206 7.52 -0.23 9.64
N ASP A 207 8.11 -0.07 10.85
CA ASP A 207 8.91 -1.11 11.48
C ASP A 207 8.11 -2.41 11.68
N GLU A 208 6.90 -2.29 12.25
CA GLU A 208 6.00 -3.41 12.45
C GLU A 208 5.58 -4.05 11.11
N PHE A 209 5.29 -3.24 10.10
CA PHE A 209 4.88 -3.70 8.79
C PHE A 209 5.99 -4.45 8.05
N TYR A 210 7.23 -3.94 8.11
CA TYR A 210 8.36 -4.62 7.49
C TYR A 210 8.72 -5.92 8.19
N ASP A 211 8.61 -5.99 9.52
CA ASP A 211 8.80 -7.24 10.26
C ASP A 211 7.80 -8.32 9.82
N LEU A 212 6.53 -7.95 9.65
CA LEU A 212 5.48 -8.88 9.20
C LEU A 212 5.76 -9.43 7.80
N TRP A 213 6.39 -8.64 6.93
CA TRP A 213 6.79 -9.08 5.59
C TRP A 213 8.17 -9.76 5.54
N GLY A 214 8.95 -9.69 6.60
CA GLY A 214 10.35 -10.14 6.60
C GLY A 214 11.29 -9.22 5.82
N TRP A 215 10.93 -7.93 5.72
CA TRP A 215 11.75 -6.91 5.08
C TRP A 215 12.64 -6.20 6.08
N ASP A 216 13.68 -5.55 5.59
CA ASP A 216 14.59 -4.80 6.43
C ASP A 216 14.02 -3.45 6.85
N ARG A 217 14.11 -3.12 8.15
CA ARG A 217 13.54 -1.90 8.71
C ARG A 217 14.21 -0.62 8.22
N GLU A 218 15.51 -0.67 7.92
CA GLU A 218 16.28 0.53 7.55
C GLU A 218 16.05 0.90 6.08
N THR A 219 16.07 -0.10 5.22
CA THR A 219 16.01 0.08 3.77
C THR A 219 14.62 -0.14 3.19
N SER A 220 13.75 -0.88 3.86
CA SER A 220 12.54 -1.52 3.33
C SER A 220 12.79 -2.62 2.29
N TRP A 221 14.04 -2.99 2.05
CA TRP A 221 14.39 -4.04 1.10
C TRP A 221 14.11 -5.42 1.68
N GLN A 222 13.90 -6.35 0.80
CA GLN A 222 13.64 -7.74 1.16
C GLN A 222 14.89 -8.41 1.67
N THR A 223 14.72 -9.35 2.60
CA THR A 223 15.80 -10.23 3.04
C THR A 223 15.86 -11.47 2.13
N ARG A 224 17.04 -12.09 2.00
CA ARG A 224 17.21 -13.36 1.28
C ARG A 224 16.27 -14.43 1.84
N SER A 225 16.25 -14.58 3.17
CA SER A 225 15.40 -15.58 3.84
C SER A 225 13.91 -15.37 3.59
N CYS A 226 13.46 -14.14 3.43
CA CYS A 226 12.06 -13.84 3.09
C CYS A 226 11.70 -14.37 1.69
N LEU A 227 12.57 -14.16 0.70
CA LEU A 227 12.33 -14.58 -0.68
C LEU A 227 12.49 -16.10 -0.85
N GLU A 228 13.50 -16.71 -0.24
CA GLU A 228 13.74 -18.15 -0.32
C GLU A 228 12.60 -18.98 0.29
N LYS A 229 11.96 -18.49 1.37
CA LYS A 229 10.74 -19.14 1.93
C LYS A 229 9.55 -19.16 0.98
N LEU A 230 9.58 -18.36 -0.06
CA LEU A 230 8.54 -18.23 -1.07
C LEU A 230 8.97 -18.82 -2.42
N ASP A 231 10.05 -19.60 -2.45
CA ASP A 231 10.66 -20.19 -3.67
C ASP A 231 11.06 -19.13 -4.73
N LEU A 232 11.47 -17.94 -4.26
CA LEU A 232 11.91 -16.81 -5.10
C LEU A 232 13.43 -16.57 -5.09
N GLN A 233 14.23 -17.65 -5.09
CA GLN A 233 15.69 -17.59 -5.07
C GLN A 233 16.26 -16.81 -6.25
N ASP A 234 15.69 -17.00 -7.43
CA ASP A 234 16.12 -16.30 -8.65
C ASP A 234 15.91 -14.77 -8.57
N ILE A 235 14.87 -14.36 -7.85
CA ILE A 235 14.60 -12.94 -7.57
C ILE A 235 15.58 -12.41 -6.53
N ALA A 236 15.86 -13.19 -5.48
CA ALA A 236 16.88 -12.82 -4.49
C ALA A 236 18.25 -12.60 -5.15
N ASP A 237 18.65 -13.49 -6.05
CA ASP A 237 19.94 -13.38 -6.76
C ASP A 237 19.99 -12.14 -7.69
N LYS A 238 18.88 -11.80 -8.35
CA LYS A 238 18.79 -10.57 -9.15
C LYS A 238 18.95 -9.32 -8.27
N LEU A 239 18.25 -9.27 -7.12
CA LEU A 239 18.35 -8.16 -6.17
C LEU A 239 19.75 -8.05 -5.58
N ALA A 240 20.38 -9.17 -5.21
CA ALA A 240 21.76 -9.22 -4.69
C ALA A 240 22.76 -8.69 -5.70
N LYS A 241 22.64 -9.07 -6.97
CA LYS A 241 23.51 -8.57 -8.05
C LYS A 241 23.48 -7.05 -8.18
N GLU A 242 22.33 -6.44 -7.92
CA GLU A 242 22.14 -4.98 -7.95
C GLU A 242 22.46 -4.32 -6.59
N GLY A 243 22.90 -5.07 -5.59
CA GLY A 243 23.18 -4.57 -4.24
C GLY A 243 21.93 -4.08 -3.49
N ARG A 244 20.78 -4.68 -3.80
CA ARG A 244 19.45 -4.27 -3.28
C ARG A 244 18.75 -5.38 -2.51
N LEU A 245 19.50 -6.31 -1.96
CA LEU A 245 19.04 -7.40 -1.10
C LEU A 245 19.75 -7.32 0.26
N ILE A 246 19.07 -7.74 1.30
CA ILE A 246 19.65 -7.92 2.63
C ILE A 246 20.00 -9.40 2.82
N GLU A 247 21.26 -9.71 2.94
CA GLU A 247 21.80 -11.07 3.05
C GLU A 247 21.65 -11.64 4.48
N ARG A 248 20.43 -11.84 4.94
CA ARG A 248 20.10 -12.49 6.22
C ARG A 248 18.85 -13.34 6.14
#